data_487c4d9dbea0dbc6f6f800e6348e81a4
#
_entry.id   487c4d9dbea0dbc6f6f800e6348e81a4
#
_cell.length_a   1.000
_cell.length_b   1.000
_cell.length_c   1.000
_cell.angle_alpha   90.00
_cell.angle_beta   90.00
_cell.angle_gamma   90.00
#
_symmetry.space_group_name_H-M   'P 1'
#
loop_
_entity.id
_entity.type
_entity.pdbx_description
1 polymer ?
#
loop_
_entity_poly.entity_id
_entity_poly.type
_entity_poly.pdbx_seq_one_letter_code
_entity_poly.pdbx_strand_id
1 'polypeptide(L)'
;MRRLVFLAAGVAACTALTLAACSSSSGGSLAAGQGADAGIACASGDAALAPDGVALTPCAWDQPVTQPSDTSAAAGRAACKFKRGDMPEATLGPTDLPADIPIDNIVVVMMENHSFDSYLGHLNQYGNRSDIEVADAGATNPDVDGGAVPWAHAAHDCTADTDHSWNGTHNEVHGGKLDGFVTVNDQPTPDGGDPAVWQGSRAMWWYDQTDIPLYYQLANTFAVADHYHCALLGPTWPNRMYLIASTSFGQTDNAFPDLSAFPYPQEDATVLDELEKRHITWQLYTDGLPTAGIVYDTSILTRWGRNDVKSSFAQFQADAKAGNLPAVSFVDPNFETEGKGSGTDEHPPGDIQLGEQFVGQVVQAVTTSPQWSHIALFITHDENGGFYDHVPPPAACPPDNDSPVDVNQKPTGYAFDQEGLRVLLIAVSPYAKKGYVGHHVYDHTSINRFIQAKFKLPALTGRDANAEPPMDLFDFSTPAFATPPAITQPTVDMTELNYCEGQFGK
;
A
#
# COMPACT_ATOMS: atom_id res chain seq x y z
N MET A 1 -20.64 21.13 18.46
CA MET A 1 -21.97 21.01 17.81
C MET A 1 -21.98 21.82 16.53
N ARG A 2 -21.67 21.23 15.41
CA ARG A 2 -22.11 21.71 14.10
C ARG A 2 -22.18 20.45 13.21
N ARG A 3 -23.41 20.04 12.91
CA ARG A 3 -23.72 18.93 12.02
C ARG A 3 -23.32 19.31 10.59
N LEU A 4 -22.45 18.55 9.96
CA LEU A 4 -22.32 18.56 8.50
C LEU A 4 -23.40 17.62 7.95
N VAL A 5 -24.31 18.21 7.20
CA VAL A 5 -25.36 17.52 6.47
C VAL A 5 -24.77 17.18 5.10
N PHE A 6 -24.66 15.91 4.79
CA PHE A 6 -24.38 15.45 3.42
C PHE A 6 -25.58 15.78 2.53
N LEU A 7 -25.39 16.68 1.56
CA LEU A 7 -26.33 16.90 0.48
C LEU A 7 -26.02 15.91 -0.65
N ALA A 8 -26.86 14.90 -0.78
CA ALA A 8 -26.96 14.11 -1.98
C ALA A 8 -27.60 14.97 -3.07
N ALA A 9 -26.84 15.43 -4.05
CA ALA A 9 -27.36 16.12 -5.22
C ALA A 9 -27.82 15.08 -6.24
N GLY A 10 -29.12 14.91 -6.34
CA GLY A 10 -29.75 14.12 -7.37
C GLY A 10 -29.56 14.73 -8.76
N VAL A 11 -29.12 13.92 -9.72
CA VAL A 11 -29.15 14.25 -11.15
C VAL A 11 -30.47 13.74 -11.70
N ALA A 12 -31.37 14.65 -11.94
CA ALA A 12 -32.62 14.38 -12.68
C ALA A 12 -32.54 14.96 -14.10
N ALA A 13 -32.82 14.07 -15.02
CA ALA A 13 -33.45 14.29 -16.32
C ALA A 13 -32.88 15.35 -17.28
N CYS A 14 -32.35 14.90 -18.39
CA CYS A 14 -32.41 15.63 -19.64
C CYS A 14 -33.15 14.80 -20.71
N THR A 15 -34.18 15.42 -21.21
CA THR A 15 -35.20 14.95 -22.14
C THR A 15 -34.67 14.66 -23.54
N ALA A 16 -35.31 13.66 -24.16
CA ALA A 16 -35.16 13.26 -25.54
C ALA A 16 -35.42 14.39 -26.55
N LEU A 17 -34.60 14.48 -27.58
CA LEU A 17 -34.95 15.07 -28.87
C LEU A 17 -34.64 14.04 -29.97
N THR A 18 -35.72 13.59 -30.56
CA THR A 18 -35.74 12.82 -31.81
C THR A 18 -35.44 13.71 -33.01
N LEU A 19 -34.54 13.27 -33.91
CA LEU A 19 -34.54 13.72 -35.30
C LEU A 19 -34.13 12.60 -36.25
N ALA A 20 -34.83 12.61 -37.33
CA ALA A 20 -35.09 11.58 -38.28
C ALA A 20 -33.90 11.14 -39.14
N ALA A 21 -34.07 9.93 -39.65
CA ALA A 21 -33.25 9.20 -40.60
C ALA A 21 -33.11 9.86 -41.98
N CYS A 22 -31.95 9.66 -42.61
CA CYS A 22 -31.83 9.41 -44.05
C CYS A 22 -30.81 8.33 -44.29
N SER A 23 -31.30 7.30 -44.96
CA SER A 23 -30.58 6.13 -45.39
C SER A 23 -29.72 6.39 -46.63
N SER A 24 -28.51 5.84 -46.70
CA SER A 24 -27.99 5.25 -47.92
C SER A 24 -26.88 4.25 -47.61
N SER A 25 -27.03 3.10 -48.20
CA SER A 25 -26.23 1.90 -48.11
C SER A 25 -24.86 2.01 -48.76
N SER A 26 -23.84 1.50 -48.10
CA SER A 26 -22.81 0.66 -48.76
C SER A 26 -21.96 -0.02 -47.69
N GLY A 27 -21.78 -1.32 -47.81
CA GLY A 27 -21.15 -2.18 -46.83
C GLY A 27 -19.64 -1.96 -46.76
N GLY A 28 -19.16 -2.04 -45.52
CA GLY A 28 -17.77 -2.12 -45.17
C GLY A 28 -17.70 -2.43 -43.66
N SER A 29 -17.31 -3.65 -43.36
CA SER A 29 -17.01 -4.07 -41.99
C SER A 29 -15.90 -3.17 -41.45
N LEU A 30 -16.22 -2.29 -40.51
CA LEU A 30 -15.25 -1.56 -39.71
C LEU A 30 -15.27 -2.08 -38.31
N ALA A 31 -14.11 -2.52 -37.87
CA ALA A 31 -13.78 -2.85 -36.49
C ALA A 31 -14.12 -1.70 -35.55
N ALA A 32 -14.48 -2.02 -34.30
CA ALA A 32 -14.80 -1.08 -33.24
C ALA A 32 -13.69 -0.07 -33.09
N GLY A 33 -14.08 1.21 -33.14
CA GLY A 33 -13.14 2.34 -33.00
C GLY A 33 -12.57 2.43 -31.58
N GLN A 34 -11.26 2.37 -31.52
CA GLN A 34 -10.49 2.85 -30.38
C GLN A 34 -10.57 4.37 -30.36
N GLY A 35 -10.96 4.92 -29.20
CA GLY A 35 -10.78 6.36 -28.95
C GLY A 35 -9.28 6.65 -28.93
N ALA A 36 -8.88 7.65 -29.71
CA ALA A 36 -7.51 8.11 -29.77
C ALA A 36 -7.23 8.98 -28.53
N ASP A 37 -6.57 8.41 -27.53
CA ASP A 37 -5.79 9.20 -26.58
C ASP A 37 -4.45 9.50 -27.23
N ALA A 38 -4.13 10.81 -27.34
CA ALA A 38 -2.89 11.29 -27.90
C ALA A 38 -1.76 11.24 -26.85
N GLY A 39 -1.46 10.06 -26.33
CA GLY A 39 -0.18 9.81 -25.66
C GLY A 39 0.93 9.76 -26.70
N ILE A 40 2.10 10.29 -26.40
CA ILE A 40 3.28 10.22 -27.27
C ILE A 40 3.60 8.74 -27.48
N ALA A 41 3.13 8.19 -28.60
CA ALA A 41 3.38 6.82 -28.96
C ALA A 41 4.88 6.63 -29.22
N CYS A 42 5.55 5.83 -28.41
CA CYS A 42 6.89 5.36 -28.73
C CYS A 42 6.78 4.14 -29.67
N ALA A 43 7.79 3.90 -30.51
CA ALA A 43 7.86 2.73 -31.38
C ALA A 43 8.37 1.53 -30.60
N SER A 44 7.57 0.48 -30.43
CA SER A 44 8.03 -0.84 -29.97
C SER A 44 8.31 -1.75 -31.18
N GLY A 45 9.49 -2.34 -31.23
CA GLY A 45 9.90 -3.24 -32.32
C GLY A 45 10.11 -2.50 -33.67
N ASP A 46 9.79 -3.16 -34.78
CA ASP A 46 10.03 -2.64 -36.14
C ASP A 46 9.08 -1.50 -36.60
N ALA A 47 8.19 -1.02 -35.76
CA ALA A 47 7.26 0.07 -36.08
C ALA A 47 7.96 1.44 -35.92
N ALA A 48 8.65 1.87 -36.95
CA ALA A 48 9.50 3.08 -36.87
C ALA A 48 8.77 4.40 -37.16
N LEU A 49 7.49 4.40 -37.53
CA LEU A 49 6.78 5.62 -37.98
C LEU A 49 5.38 5.72 -37.35
N ALA A 50 5.05 6.93 -36.85
CA ALA A 50 3.68 7.30 -36.52
C ALA A 50 2.78 7.32 -37.78
N PRO A 51 1.44 7.31 -37.65
CA PRO A 51 0.51 7.38 -38.79
C PRO A 51 0.72 8.58 -39.70
N ASP A 52 1.31 9.64 -39.19
CA ASP A 52 1.67 10.87 -39.94
C ASP A 52 3.05 10.81 -40.62
N GLY A 53 3.75 9.68 -40.50
CA GLY A 53 5.05 9.46 -41.11
C GLY A 53 6.25 10.03 -40.34
N VAL A 54 6.04 10.52 -39.11
CA VAL A 54 7.13 11.00 -38.25
C VAL A 54 7.82 9.78 -37.59
N ALA A 55 9.16 9.81 -37.53
CA ALA A 55 9.93 8.78 -36.85
C ALA A 55 9.60 8.81 -35.34
N LEU A 56 9.09 7.70 -34.81
CA LEU A 56 8.84 7.53 -33.39
C LEU A 56 10.15 7.27 -32.64
N THR A 57 10.27 7.84 -31.45
CA THR A 57 11.37 7.49 -30.54
C THR A 57 11.16 6.05 -30.05
N PRO A 58 12.20 5.21 -30.04
CA PRO A 58 12.08 3.88 -29.47
C PRO A 58 11.62 3.95 -28.00
N CYS A 59 10.77 3.02 -27.58
CA CYS A 59 10.30 2.97 -26.20
C CYS A 59 11.48 2.79 -25.24
N ALA A 60 11.39 3.36 -24.04
CA ALA A 60 12.46 3.28 -23.04
C ALA A 60 12.84 1.82 -22.73
N TRP A 61 11.87 0.91 -22.69
CA TRP A 61 12.07 -0.51 -22.42
C TRP A 61 12.72 -1.31 -23.57
N ASP A 62 12.80 -0.76 -24.76
CA ASP A 62 13.46 -1.40 -25.93
C ASP A 62 14.89 -0.92 -26.11
N GLN A 63 15.36 0.01 -25.27
CA GLN A 63 16.71 0.50 -25.32
C GLN A 63 17.69 -0.52 -24.71
N PRO A 64 18.82 -0.83 -25.35
CA PRO A 64 19.83 -1.68 -24.74
C PRO A 64 20.44 -0.96 -23.53
N VAL A 65 20.34 -1.58 -22.36
CA VAL A 65 20.93 -1.09 -21.12
C VAL A 65 21.97 -2.06 -20.64
N THR A 66 23.10 -1.55 -20.16
CA THR A 66 24.09 -2.38 -19.46
C THR A 66 23.71 -2.46 -17.98
N GLN A 67 23.28 -3.62 -17.52
CA GLN A 67 22.94 -3.84 -16.12
C GLN A 67 24.19 -3.64 -15.24
N PRO A 68 24.08 -2.83 -14.15
CA PRO A 68 25.16 -2.65 -13.19
C PRO A 68 25.41 -3.94 -12.38
N SER A 69 26.56 -4.03 -11.72
CA SER A 69 26.75 -5.04 -10.67
C SER A 69 25.89 -4.69 -9.43
N ASP A 70 25.57 -5.69 -8.59
CA ASP A 70 24.83 -5.48 -7.35
C ASP A 70 25.47 -4.39 -6.47
N THR A 71 26.79 -4.43 -6.29
CA THR A 71 27.52 -3.41 -5.53
C THR A 71 27.39 -2.01 -6.14
N SER A 72 27.45 -1.88 -7.47
CA SER A 72 27.28 -0.58 -8.15
C SER A 72 25.84 -0.06 -8.04
N ALA A 73 24.87 -0.95 -8.17
CA ALA A 73 23.45 -0.62 -8.03
C ALA A 73 23.16 -0.14 -6.61
N ALA A 74 23.55 -0.89 -5.58
CA ALA A 74 23.37 -0.54 -4.19
C ALA A 74 24.05 0.81 -3.83
N ALA A 75 25.30 1.02 -4.29
CA ALA A 75 25.97 2.30 -4.08
C ALA A 75 25.27 3.47 -4.78
N GLY A 76 24.68 3.22 -5.96
CA GLY A 76 23.90 4.22 -6.69
C GLY A 76 22.62 4.58 -5.93
N ARG A 77 21.88 3.60 -5.43
CA ARG A 77 20.67 3.79 -4.61
C ARG A 77 20.99 4.56 -3.32
N ALA A 78 21.98 4.12 -2.58
CA ALA A 78 22.40 4.81 -1.34
C ALA A 78 22.85 6.27 -1.55
N ALA A 79 23.30 6.62 -2.76
CA ALA A 79 23.67 7.97 -3.14
C ALA A 79 22.54 8.77 -3.81
N CYS A 80 21.31 8.26 -3.85
CA CYS A 80 20.15 8.85 -4.54
C CYS A 80 20.46 9.26 -5.99
N LYS A 81 21.20 8.41 -6.69
CA LYS A 81 21.70 8.72 -8.03
C LYS A 81 20.63 8.56 -9.10
N PHE A 82 19.71 7.65 -8.90
CA PHE A 82 18.70 7.28 -9.88
C PHE A 82 17.48 8.21 -9.78
N LYS A 83 16.73 8.32 -10.87
CA LYS A 83 15.68 9.33 -11.00
C LYS A 83 14.51 8.80 -11.82
N ARG A 84 13.44 9.59 -11.87
CA ARG A 84 12.27 9.35 -12.73
C ARG A 84 12.70 8.98 -14.15
N GLY A 85 12.08 7.94 -14.69
CA GLY A 85 12.31 7.45 -16.03
C GLY A 85 13.45 6.45 -16.17
N ASP A 86 14.26 6.25 -15.12
CA ASP A 86 15.31 5.23 -15.15
C ASP A 86 14.70 3.81 -15.13
N MET A 87 15.21 2.96 -16.02
CA MET A 87 14.73 1.57 -16.15
C MET A 87 15.33 0.66 -15.08
N PRO A 88 14.63 -0.40 -14.66
CA PRO A 88 15.16 -1.40 -13.72
C PRO A 88 16.51 -1.95 -14.15
N GLU A 89 16.69 -2.22 -15.43
CA GLU A 89 17.94 -2.75 -15.99
C GLU A 89 19.14 -1.79 -15.81
N ALA A 90 18.89 -0.49 -15.66
CA ALA A 90 19.92 0.53 -15.45
C ALA A 90 20.26 0.76 -13.96
N THR A 91 19.41 0.31 -13.05
CA THR A 91 19.44 0.72 -11.63
C THR A 91 19.52 -0.46 -10.66
N LEU A 92 19.19 -1.68 -11.11
CA LEU A 92 19.22 -2.91 -10.33
C LEU A 92 20.32 -3.85 -10.82
N GLY A 93 20.99 -4.49 -9.87
CA GLY A 93 21.94 -5.55 -10.16
C GLY A 93 21.25 -6.91 -10.40
N PRO A 94 22.02 -7.95 -10.79
CA PRO A 94 21.45 -9.28 -11.09
C PRO A 94 20.69 -9.95 -9.93
N THR A 95 21.01 -9.61 -8.68
CA THR A 95 20.30 -10.13 -7.50
C THR A 95 18.90 -9.53 -7.40
N ASP A 96 18.77 -8.21 -7.61
CA ASP A 96 17.50 -7.47 -7.50
C ASP A 96 16.71 -7.50 -8.81
N LEU A 97 17.34 -7.88 -9.92
CA LEU A 97 16.70 -8.07 -11.22
C LEU A 97 17.19 -9.38 -11.85
N PRO A 98 16.68 -10.53 -11.38
CA PRO A 98 17.00 -11.82 -11.97
C PRO A 98 16.50 -11.93 -13.41
N ALA A 99 17.12 -12.82 -14.19
CA ALA A 99 16.78 -13.00 -15.60
C ALA A 99 15.33 -13.46 -15.84
N ASP A 100 14.76 -14.16 -14.86
CA ASP A 100 13.36 -14.61 -14.88
C ASP A 100 12.71 -14.39 -13.52
N ILE A 101 11.52 -13.82 -13.54
CA ILE A 101 10.63 -13.66 -12.37
C ILE A 101 9.33 -14.41 -12.73
N PRO A 102 9.14 -15.66 -12.27
CA PRO A 102 8.02 -16.52 -12.67
C PRO A 102 6.70 -16.14 -11.97
N ILE A 103 6.47 -14.84 -11.79
CA ILE A 103 5.27 -14.25 -11.20
C ILE A 103 4.53 -13.51 -12.30
N ASP A 104 3.34 -13.97 -12.65
CA ASP A 104 2.50 -13.35 -13.67
C ASP A 104 1.38 -12.47 -13.08
N ASN A 105 1.04 -12.70 -11.81
CA ASN A 105 0.00 -11.99 -11.10
C ASN A 105 0.56 -11.46 -9.76
N ILE A 106 0.54 -10.16 -9.59
CA ILE A 106 0.92 -9.48 -8.35
C ILE A 106 -0.36 -8.97 -7.69
N VAL A 107 -0.59 -9.34 -6.44
CA VAL A 107 -1.70 -8.88 -5.63
C VAL A 107 -1.14 -8.08 -4.46
N VAL A 108 -1.68 -6.89 -4.21
CA VAL A 108 -1.27 -6.02 -3.11
C VAL A 108 -2.48 -5.73 -2.23
N VAL A 109 -2.33 -5.97 -0.94
CA VAL A 109 -3.30 -5.60 0.10
C VAL A 109 -2.59 -4.67 1.06
N MET A 110 -3.16 -3.48 1.24
CA MET A 110 -2.68 -2.49 2.20
C MET A 110 -3.78 -2.23 3.22
N MET A 111 -3.55 -2.70 4.43
CA MET A 111 -4.40 -2.50 5.60
C MET A 111 -4.07 -1.17 6.28
N GLU A 112 -4.62 -0.90 7.46
CA GLU A 112 -4.43 0.37 8.16
C GLU A 112 -3.86 0.23 9.55
N ASN A 113 -3.00 1.13 9.82
CA ASN A 113 -2.63 1.84 11.03
C ASN A 113 -2.04 0.98 12.15
N HIS A 114 -1.09 0.07 11.85
CA HIS A 114 -0.36 -0.60 12.93
C HIS A 114 1.13 -0.76 12.61
N SER A 115 1.97 -0.44 13.61
CA SER A 115 3.41 -0.62 13.50
C SER A 115 3.82 -2.09 13.47
N PHE A 116 5.04 -2.36 13.03
CA PHE A 116 5.62 -3.70 13.04
C PHE A 116 5.66 -4.28 14.47
N ASP A 117 6.13 -3.51 15.46
CA ASP A 117 6.19 -3.98 16.84
C ASP A 117 4.80 -4.19 17.45
N SER A 118 3.80 -3.41 17.06
CA SER A 118 2.43 -3.61 17.52
C SER A 118 1.86 -4.95 17.04
N TYR A 119 2.14 -5.38 15.81
CA TYR A 119 1.56 -6.59 15.22
C TYR A 119 2.47 -7.81 15.30
N LEU A 120 3.74 -7.67 14.94
CA LEU A 120 4.68 -8.80 14.86
C LEU A 120 5.81 -8.74 15.89
N GLY A 121 5.75 -7.81 16.84
CA GLY A 121 6.77 -7.62 17.86
C GLY A 121 6.98 -8.82 18.80
N HIS A 122 6.08 -9.79 18.80
CA HIS A 122 6.20 -11.02 19.56
C HIS A 122 6.47 -12.29 18.70
N LEU A 123 6.79 -12.11 17.41
CA LEU A 123 7.06 -13.22 16.49
C LEU A 123 8.28 -14.04 16.91
N ASN A 124 9.24 -13.44 17.62
CA ASN A 124 10.39 -14.13 18.21
C ASN A 124 9.98 -15.18 19.26
N GLN A 125 8.86 -14.99 19.95
CA GLN A 125 8.35 -15.89 20.98
C GLN A 125 7.45 -16.99 20.40
N TYR A 126 6.59 -16.63 19.45
CA TYR A 126 5.57 -17.53 18.90
C TYR A 126 5.99 -18.23 17.61
N GLY A 127 7.05 -17.80 16.97
CA GLY A 127 7.58 -18.42 15.76
C GLY A 127 8.90 -19.15 15.95
N ASN A 128 9.47 -19.14 17.15
CA ASN A 128 10.86 -19.57 17.39
C ASN A 128 11.85 -18.84 16.43
N ARG A 129 11.59 -17.55 16.18
CA ARG A 129 12.26 -16.69 15.22
C ARG A 129 13.27 -15.79 15.94
N SER A 130 14.47 -16.33 16.21
CA SER A 130 15.56 -15.55 16.80
C SER A 130 16.26 -14.61 15.81
N ASP A 131 15.85 -14.66 14.56
CA ASP A 131 16.38 -13.90 13.43
C ASP A 131 15.58 -12.63 13.12
N ILE A 132 14.51 -12.32 13.87
CA ILE A 132 13.65 -11.16 13.66
C ILE A 132 13.96 -10.04 14.65
N GLU A 133 13.99 -8.80 14.18
CA GLU A 133 14.21 -7.62 15.01
C GLU A 133 12.90 -7.11 15.59
N VAL A 134 12.76 -7.22 16.92
CA VAL A 134 11.58 -6.82 17.68
C VAL A 134 11.98 -6.02 18.93
N ALA A 135 11.04 -5.25 19.47
CA ALA A 135 11.28 -4.45 20.68
C ALA A 135 11.70 -5.30 21.88
N ASP A 136 12.51 -4.74 22.76
CA ASP A 136 12.83 -5.34 24.05
C ASP A 136 11.56 -5.47 24.91
N ALA A 137 11.37 -6.61 25.56
CA ALA A 137 10.22 -6.87 26.43
C ALA A 137 10.07 -5.86 27.61
N GLY A 138 11.14 -5.11 27.91
CA GLY A 138 11.14 -4.04 28.91
C GLY A 138 11.04 -2.63 28.33
N ALA A 139 10.68 -2.49 27.04
CA ALA A 139 10.54 -1.18 26.40
C ALA A 139 9.49 -0.33 27.13
N THR A 140 9.78 0.96 27.25
CA THR A 140 8.88 1.93 27.91
C THR A 140 8.89 3.24 27.16
N ASN A 141 7.83 4.03 27.31
CA ASN A 141 7.72 5.38 26.79
C ASN A 141 7.36 6.36 27.93
N PRO A 142 7.86 7.60 27.93
CA PRO A 142 7.51 8.58 28.94
C PRO A 142 6.01 8.91 28.96
N ASP A 143 5.45 9.04 30.15
CA ASP A 143 4.10 9.53 30.38
C ASP A 143 4.07 11.06 30.57
N VAL A 144 2.90 11.66 30.40
CA VAL A 144 2.67 13.11 30.60
C VAL A 144 2.97 13.58 32.03
N ASP A 145 2.83 12.70 33.02
CA ASP A 145 3.12 12.97 34.43
C ASP A 145 4.58 12.69 34.84
N GLY A 146 5.42 12.27 33.89
CA GLY A 146 6.82 11.91 34.08
C GLY A 146 7.04 10.47 34.54
N GLY A 147 5.99 9.63 34.50
CA GLY A 147 6.10 8.17 34.65
C GLY A 147 6.71 7.49 33.43
N ALA A 148 6.69 6.17 33.43
CA ALA A 148 7.08 5.32 32.31
C ALA A 148 5.97 4.30 32.03
N VAL A 149 5.44 4.33 30.81
CA VAL A 149 4.42 3.40 30.34
C VAL A 149 5.11 2.23 29.65
N PRO A 150 4.89 0.97 30.11
CA PRO A 150 5.49 -0.19 29.47
C PRO A 150 4.83 -0.53 28.14
N TRP A 151 5.61 -1.10 27.24
CA TRP A 151 5.10 -1.82 26.09
C TRP A 151 4.37 -3.07 26.58
N ALA A 152 3.08 -3.20 26.30
CA ALA A 152 2.18 -4.15 26.97
C ALA A 152 1.20 -4.79 25.98
N HIS A 153 0.76 -6.01 26.33
CA HIS A 153 -0.30 -6.68 25.59
C HIS A 153 -1.57 -5.82 25.59
N ALA A 154 -2.19 -5.70 24.43
CA ALA A 154 -3.43 -4.95 24.27
C ALA A 154 -4.51 -5.44 25.23
N ALA A 155 -5.26 -4.52 25.81
CA ALA A 155 -6.36 -4.86 26.68
C ALA A 155 -7.60 -5.35 25.90
N HIS A 156 -7.73 -4.87 24.66
CA HIS A 156 -8.86 -5.14 23.76
C HIS A 156 -8.40 -5.15 22.31
N ASP A 157 -9.22 -5.72 21.43
CA ASP A 157 -8.97 -5.78 19.97
C ASP A 157 -9.29 -4.46 19.25
N CYS A 158 -9.66 -3.42 20.00
CA CYS A 158 -9.92 -2.08 19.49
C CYS A 158 -9.47 -1.00 20.48
N THR A 159 -9.22 0.21 19.97
CA THR A 159 -8.85 1.35 20.79
C THR A 159 -9.29 2.66 20.14
N ALA A 160 -9.37 3.75 20.88
CA ALA A 160 -9.55 5.06 20.27
C ALA A 160 -8.38 5.37 19.33
N ASP A 161 -8.70 6.06 18.27
CA ASP A 161 -7.70 6.47 17.29
C ASP A 161 -6.51 7.17 17.92
N THR A 162 -5.32 6.86 17.45
CA THR A 162 -4.04 7.43 17.85
C THR A 162 -3.62 8.51 16.85
N ASP A 163 -2.81 9.49 17.28
CA ASP A 163 -2.39 10.58 16.39
C ASP A 163 -1.31 10.07 15.43
N HIS A 164 -1.66 9.85 14.19
CA HIS A 164 -0.78 9.49 13.10
C HIS A 164 -0.65 10.60 12.05
N SER A 165 -1.01 11.84 12.44
CA SER A 165 -0.82 13.02 11.58
C SER A 165 0.66 13.31 11.33
N TRP A 166 0.96 14.11 10.29
CA TRP A 166 2.31 14.57 9.98
C TRP A 166 3.07 15.12 11.20
N ASN A 167 2.42 15.98 11.98
CA ASN A 167 3.03 16.51 13.19
C ASN A 167 3.06 15.49 14.34
N GLY A 168 2.02 14.68 14.48
CA GLY A 168 1.92 13.63 15.49
C GLY A 168 3.08 12.65 15.38
N THR A 169 3.25 12.02 14.22
CA THR A 169 4.32 11.03 13.99
C THR A 169 5.72 11.61 14.12
N HIS A 170 5.95 12.86 13.69
CA HIS A 170 7.23 13.53 13.92
C HIS A 170 7.50 13.80 15.40
N ASN A 171 6.47 14.12 16.20
CA ASN A 171 6.58 14.28 17.65
C ASN A 171 6.79 12.94 18.37
N GLU A 172 6.17 11.87 17.92
CA GLU A 172 6.37 10.50 18.43
C GLU A 172 7.80 10.05 18.22
N VAL A 173 8.32 10.21 17.00
CA VAL A 173 9.70 9.88 16.65
C VAL A 173 10.71 10.80 17.35
N HIS A 174 10.37 12.08 17.60
CA HIS A 174 11.13 13.07 18.34
C HIS A 174 12.62 13.07 17.95
N GLY A 175 12.90 13.18 16.66
CA GLY A 175 14.27 13.19 16.14
C GLY A 175 15.04 11.88 16.38
N GLY A 176 14.36 10.76 16.35
CA GLY A 176 14.92 9.42 16.49
C GLY A 176 15.01 8.90 17.93
N LYS A 177 14.47 9.62 18.92
CA LYS A 177 14.44 9.14 20.31
C LYS A 177 13.32 8.15 20.58
N LEU A 178 12.25 8.18 19.79
CA LEU A 178 11.07 7.31 19.89
C LEU A 178 10.42 7.40 21.29
N ASP A 179 10.38 8.57 21.87
CA ASP A 179 9.93 8.82 23.26
C ASP A 179 8.66 9.67 23.35
N GLY A 180 7.95 9.91 22.23
CA GLY A 180 6.77 10.75 22.18
C GLY A 180 5.42 10.01 22.08
N PHE A 181 5.40 8.69 21.91
CA PHE A 181 4.18 7.94 21.59
C PHE A 181 3.06 8.10 22.64
N VAL A 182 3.38 7.97 23.91
CA VAL A 182 2.39 8.11 24.98
C VAL A 182 1.94 9.55 25.13
N THR A 183 2.87 10.49 25.12
CA THR A 183 2.58 11.91 25.37
C THR A 183 1.78 12.57 24.27
N VAL A 184 1.96 12.13 23.01
CA VAL A 184 1.19 12.60 21.85
C VAL A 184 -0.24 12.04 21.88
N ASN A 185 -0.40 10.81 22.39
CA ASN A 185 -1.64 10.05 22.29
C ASN A 185 -2.52 10.09 23.55
N ASP A 186 -2.15 10.86 24.59
CA ASP A 186 -2.97 11.00 25.78
C ASP A 186 -4.20 11.88 25.49
N GLN A 187 -5.39 11.30 25.56
CA GLN A 187 -6.66 11.95 25.23
C GLN A 187 -7.64 11.90 26.39
N PRO A 188 -8.52 12.91 26.53
CA PRO A 188 -9.59 12.87 27.51
C PRO A 188 -10.54 11.71 27.27
N THR A 189 -10.76 10.88 28.29
CA THR A 189 -11.77 9.81 28.24
C THR A 189 -13.17 10.40 28.20
N PRO A 190 -14.04 10.04 27.23
CA PRO A 190 -15.44 10.43 27.20
C PRO A 190 -16.22 9.89 28.41
N ASP A 191 -17.33 10.55 28.76
CA ASP A 191 -18.25 10.04 29.79
C ASP A 191 -18.74 8.63 29.42
N GLY A 192 -18.46 7.66 30.28
CA GLY A 192 -18.81 6.23 30.09
C GLY A 192 -17.87 5.45 29.18
N GLY A 193 -16.76 6.06 28.74
CA GLY A 193 -15.69 5.36 28.03
C GLY A 193 -14.77 4.60 28.98
N ASP A 194 -14.13 3.55 28.46
CA ASP A 194 -13.10 2.81 29.19
C ASP A 194 -11.78 3.60 29.10
N PRO A 195 -11.19 4.03 30.23
CA PRO A 195 -9.91 4.74 30.21
C PRO A 195 -8.80 3.98 29.47
N ALA A 196 -8.77 2.66 29.51
CA ALA A 196 -7.72 1.86 28.87
C ALA A 196 -7.60 2.13 27.36
N VAL A 197 -8.72 2.32 26.67
CA VAL A 197 -8.75 2.56 25.22
C VAL A 197 -8.64 4.04 24.82
N TRP A 198 -8.50 4.97 25.78
CA TRP A 198 -8.39 6.41 25.51
C TRP A 198 -7.09 7.04 26.02
N GLN A 199 -6.43 6.42 27.01
CA GLN A 199 -5.17 6.94 27.54
C GLN A 199 -4.01 6.73 26.56
N GLY A 200 -2.96 7.57 26.67
CA GLY A 200 -1.76 7.49 25.83
C GLY A 200 -1.05 6.14 25.87
N SER A 201 -1.25 5.36 26.94
CA SER A 201 -0.70 4.01 27.08
C SER A 201 -1.12 3.04 25.96
N ARG A 202 -2.24 3.27 25.30
CA ARG A 202 -2.69 2.43 24.14
C ARG A 202 -1.72 2.47 22.97
N ALA A 203 -0.98 3.56 22.80
CA ALA A 203 0.06 3.66 21.77
C ALA A 203 1.23 2.66 22.00
N MET A 204 1.35 2.11 23.21
CA MET A 204 2.33 1.09 23.59
C MET A 204 1.76 -0.33 23.55
N TRP A 205 0.62 -0.57 22.90
CA TRP A 205 0.01 -1.89 22.83
C TRP A 205 0.59 -2.72 21.70
N TRP A 206 0.66 -4.02 21.98
CA TRP A 206 1.02 -5.05 21.03
C TRP A 206 0.01 -6.20 21.06
N TYR A 207 -0.08 -6.90 19.96
CA TYR A 207 -0.92 -8.09 19.75
C TYR A 207 -0.04 -9.30 19.49
N ASP A 208 -0.54 -10.49 19.79
CA ASP A 208 0.18 -11.73 19.55
C ASP A 208 -0.66 -12.76 18.77
N GLN A 209 -0.16 -13.99 18.70
CA GLN A 209 -0.85 -15.06 17.97
C GLN A 209 -2.22 -15.45 18.56
N THR A 210 -2.58 -14.96 19.74
CA THR A 210 -3.90 -15.22 20.35
C THR A 210 -4.94 -14.22 19.87
N ASP A 211 -4.51 -13.03 19.48
CA ASP A 211 -5.35 -11.95 18.97
C ASP A 211 -5.46 -12.00 17.44
N ILE A 212 -4.30 -12.14 16.75
CA ILE A 212 -4.17 -12.13 15.28
C ILE A 212 -3.42 -13.38 14.76
N PRO A 213 -3.98 -14.59 14.97
CA PRO A 213 -3.31 -15.86 14.66
C PRO A 213 -2.90 -16.02 13.19
N LEU A 214 -3.64 -15.44 12.26
CA LEU A 214 -3.33 -15.53 10.82
C LEU A 214 -2.04 -14.82 10.46
N TYR A 215 -1.82 -13.59 10.93
CA TYR A 215 -0.61 -12.84 10.65
C TYR A 215 0.64 -13.58 11.15
N TYR A 216 0.57 -14.14 12.35
CA TYR A 216 1.63 -14.98 12.90
C TYR A 216 1.83 -16.28 12.09
N GLN A 217 0.75 -16.92 11.65
CA GLN A 217 0.85 -18.10 10.80
C GLN A 217 1.48 -17.76 9.44
N LEU A 218 1.10 -16.65 8.82
CA LEU A 218 1.65 -16.23 7.52
C LEU A 218 3.13 -15.90 7.63
N ALA A 219 3.53 -15.07 8.62
CA ALA A 219 4.91 -14.69 8.86
C ALA A 219 5.81 -15.88 9.18
N ASN A 220 5.30 -16.90 9.90
CA ASN A 220 6.04 -18.14 10.18
C ASN A 220 6.09 -19.10 8.99
N THR A 221 5.15 -19.03 8.08
CA THR A 221 5.06 -19.94 6.92
C THR A 221 5.84 -19.39 5.74
N PHE A 222 5.63 -18.15 5.38
CA PHE A 222 6.18 -17.48 4.20
C PHE A 222 7.36 -16.57 4.56
N ALA A 223 7.58 -15.55 3.76
CA ALA A 223 8.65 -14.57 4.00
C ALA A 223 8.06 -13.27 4.57
N VAL A 224 8.75 -12.70 5.55
CA VAL A 224 8.43 -11.42 6.18
C VAL A 224 9.64 -10.50 6.14
N ALA A 225 9.44 -9.19 5.99
CA ALA A 225 10.50 -8.20 6.13
C ALA A 225 10.35 -7.48 7.49
N ASP A 226 11.45 -7.40 8.25
CA ASP A 226 11.47 -6.72 9.55
C ASP A 226 12.03 -5.28 9.51
N HIS A 227 12.38 -4.82 8.31
CA HIS A 227 12.76 -3.44 8.01
C HIS A 227 11.94 -2.86 6.85
N TYR A 228 10.66 -3.20 6.79
CA TYR A 228 9.75 -2.53 5.87
C TYR A 228 9.11 -1.34 6.58
N HIS A 229 9.26 -0.17 6.00
CA HIS A 229 8.82 1.11 6.54
C HIS A 229 7.64 1.67 5.75
N CYS A 230 6.75 2.41 6.40
CA CYS A 230 5.89 3.29 5.64
C CYS A 230 6.73 4.40 4.97
N ALA A 231 6.20 5.01 3.92
CA ALA A 231 7.02 5.84 3.03
C ALA A 231 7.37 7.22 3.60
N LEU A 232 6.62 7.68 4.61
CA LEU A 232 6.86 8.94 5.30
C LEU A 232 6.26 8.92 6.71
N LEU A 233 6.73 9.83 7.56
CA LEU A 233 6.15 10.12 8.87
C LEU A 233 4.87 10.95 8.68
N GLY A 234 3.72 10.30 8.60
CA GLY A 234 2.46 10.98 8.36
C GLY A 234 1.32 10.01 8.10
N PRO A 235 0.14 10.56 7.74
CA PRO A 235 -1.11 9.82 7.74
C PRO A 235 -1.31 8.95 6.50
N THR A 236 -2.44 8.26 6.50
CA THR A 236 -2.94 7.29 5.52
C THR A 236 -2.75 7.70 4.06
N TRP A 237 -3.37 8.83 3.64
CA TRP A 237 -3.41 9.18 2.21
C TRP A 237 -2.04 9.44 1.62
N PRO A 238 -1.16 10.26 2.21
CA PRO A 238 0.19 10.44 1.71
C PRO A 238 0.97 9.12 1.58
N ASN A 239 0.88 8.21 2.55
CA ASN A 239 1.54 6.91 2.49
C ASN A 239 0.98 6.02 1.37
N ARG A 240 -0.34 5.96 1.21
CA ARG A 240 -0.97 5.22 0.11
C ARG A 240 -0.65 5.80 -1.27
N MET A 241 -0.41 7.12 -1.35
CA MET A 241 0.09 7.76 -2.57
C MET A 241 1.44 7.20 -3.00
N TYR A 242 2.34 6.97 -2.05
CA TYR A 242 3.64 6.38 -2.40
C TYR A 242 3.51 4.97 -2.98
N LEU A 243 2.53 4.17 -2.57
CA LEU A 243 2.27 2.86 -3.18
C LEU A 243 1.85 2.98 -4.66
N ILE A 244 1.17 4.05 -5.05
CA ILE A 244 0.62 4.19 -6.41
C ILE A 244 1.46 5.11 -7.30
N ALA A 245 2.01 6.19 -6.72
CA ALA A 245 2.69 7.25 -7.46
C ALA A 245 4.16 7.45 -7.04
N SER A 246 4.63 6.75 -6.00
CA SER A 246 5.97 6.90 -5.40
C SER A 246 6.27 8.31 -4.89
N THR A 247 5.23 9.13 -4.66
CA THR A 247 5.26 10.48 -4.08
C THR A 247 3.88 10.84 -3.56
N SER A 248 3.81 11.75 -2.60
CA SER A 248 2.55 12.40 -2.18
C SER A 248 2.30 13.74 -2.85
N PHE A 249 3.12 14.12 -3.85
CA PHE A 249 3.03 15.43 -4.51
C PHE A 249 3.07 16.61 -3.54
N GLY A 250 3.82 16.47 -2.46
CA GLY A 250 3.93 17.46 -1.40
C GLY A 250 2.86 17.38 -0.31
N GLN A 251 1.82 16.58 -0.46
CA GLN A 251 0.74 16.47 0.54
C GLN A 251 1.20 15.77 1.81
N THR A 252 0.76 16.32 2.98
CA THR A 252 1.12 15.81 4.31
C THR A 252 -0.10 15.52 5.20
N ASP A 253 -1.31 15.62 4.69
CA ASP A 253 -2.54 15.42 5.47
C ASP A 253 -3.56 14.51 4.76
N ASN A 254 -4.56 14.03 5.53
CA ASN A 254 -5.68 13.23 5.04
C ASN A 254 -6.85 14.06 4.49
N ALA A 255 -6.70 15.38 4.39
CA ALA A 255 -7.76 16.19 3.83
C ALA A 255 -7.97 15.87 2.35
N PHE A 256 -9.22 15.77 1.95
CA PHE A 256 -9.55 15.53 0.54
C PHE A 256 -9.08 16.74 -0.25
N PRO A 257 -8.17 16.57 -1.21
CA PRO A 257 -7.60 17.71 -1.94
C PRO A 257 -8.68 18.39 -2.76
N ASP A 258 -8.66 19.73 -2.79
CA ASP A 258 -9.31 20.45 -3.85
C ASP A 258 -8.57 20.16 -5.15
N LEU A 259 -9.09 19.24 -5.96
CA LEU A 259 -8.48 18.81 -7.22
C LEU A 259 -8.21 19.98 -8.19
N SER A 260 -8.81 21.16 -7.95
CA SER A 260 -8.52 22.39 -8.70
C SER A 260 -7.31 23.14 -8.16
N ALA A 261 -6.91 22.92 -6.92
CA ALA A 261 -5.85 23.65 -6.23
C ALA A 261 -4.54 22.84 -6.16
N PHE A 262 -4.60 21.52 -6.11
CA PHE A 262 -3.43 20.66 -6.07
C PHE A 262 -2.90 20.42 -7.49
N PRO A 263 -1.61 20.67 -7.73
CA PRO A 263 -0.99 20.45 -9.03
C PRO A 263 -0.65 18.95 -9.23
N TYR A 264 -1.64 18.05 -9.05
CA TYR A 264 -1.40 16.66 -9.41
C TYR A 264 -1.04 16.59 -10.90
N PRO A 265 0.05 15.91 -11.24
CA PRO A 265 0.37 15.70 -12.65
C PRO A 265 -0.79 14.90 -13.27
N GLN A 266 -1.26 15.39 -14.39
CA GLN A 266 -2.45 14.86 -15.06
C GLN A 266 -2.16 13.57 -15.84
N GLU A 267 -0.89 13.29 -16.14
CA GLU A 267 -0.46 12.19 -17.02
C GLU A 267 0.84 11.57 -16.50
N ASP A 268 0.95 10.26 -16.64
CA ASP A 268 2.17 9.48 -16.37
C ASP A 268 2.70 9.55 -14.93
N ALA A 269 1.80 9.72 -13.97
CA ALA A 269 2.18 9.96 -12.58
C ALA A 269 2.12 8.70 -11.72
N THR A 270 1.42 7.65 -12.18
CA THR A 270 1.14 6.47 -11.37
C THR A 270 1.70 5.20 -12.02
N VAL A 271 1.87 4.16 -11.20
CA VAL A 271 2.21 2.82 -11.71
C VAL A 271 1.14 2.29 -12.64
N LEU A 272 -0.13 2.70 -12.46
CA LEU A 272 -1.25 2.29 -13.30
C LEU A 272 -1.10 2.84 -14.73
N ASP A 273 -0.63 4.09 -14.86
CA ASP A 273 -0.35 4.69 -16.18
C ASP A 273 0.76 3.94 -16.92
N GLU A 274 1.83 3.58 -16.21
CA GLU A 274 2.94 2.83 -16.81
C GLU A 274 2.50 1.40 -17.21
N LEU A 275 1.64 0.74 -16.40
CA LEU A 275 1.05 -0.55 -16.76
C LEU A 275 0.20 -0.44 -18.05
N GLU A 276 -0.63 0.62 -18.16
CA GLU A 276 -1.45 0.84 -19.35
C GLU A 276 -0.62 1.06 -20.62
N LYS A 277 0.44 1.85 -20.55
CA LYS A 277 1.36 2.07 -21.68
C LYS A 277 1.98 0.78 -22.18
N ARG A 278 2.21 -0.17 -21.29
CA ARG A 278 2.74 -1.50 -21.59
C ARG A 278 1.67 -2.53 -21.91
N HIS A 279 0.40 -2.14 -21.92
CA HIS A 279 -0.75 -3.05 -22.08
C HIS A 279 -0.78 -4.20 -21.04
N ILE A 280 -0.26 -3.93 -19.85
CA ILE A 280 -0.33 -4.85 -18.72
C ILE A 280 -1.67 -4.67 -18.04
N THR A 281 -2.39 -5.75 -17.81
CA THR A 281 -3.71 -5.70 -17.17
C THR A 281 -3.58 -5.41 -15.68
N TRP A 282 -4.48 -4.57 -15.17
CA TRP A 282 -4.55 -4.27 -13.75
C TRP A 282 -5.99 -4.07 -13.29
N GLN A 283 -6.24 -4.13 -11.98
CA GLN A 283 -7.56 -3.95 -11.40
C GLN A 283 -7.46 -3.41 -9.98
N LEU A 284 -8.38 -2.51 -9.62
CA LEU A 284 -8.66 -2.13 -8.23
C LEU A 284 -9.92 -2.85 -7.77
N TYR A 285 -9.83 -3.59 -6.68
CA TYR A 285 -10.95 -4.30 -6.06
C TYR A 285 -11.27 -3.66 -4.72
N THR A 286 -12.48 -3.12 -4.57
CA THR A 286 -12.94 -2.45 -3.36
C THR A 286 -14.44 -2.49 -3.24
N ASP A 287 -14.97 -2.62 -2.03
CA ASP A 287 -16.40 -2.49 -1.78
C ASP A 287 -16.81 -1.03 -1.51
N GLY A 288 -15.85 -0.14 -1.31
CA GLY A 288 -16.04 1.28 -1.05
C GLY A 288 -15.33 2.17 -2.06
N LEU A 289 -14.73 3.22 -1.56
CA LEU A 289 -13.89 4.13 -2.33
C LEU A 289 -12.52 3.48 -2.55
N PRO A 290 -12.04 3.29 -3.78
CA PRO A 290 -10.72 2.70 -4.02
C PRO A 290 -9.62 3.63 -3.52
N THR A 291 -8.99 3.27 -2.42
CA THR A 291 -7.93 4.08 -1.81
C THR A 291 -6.67 4.10 -2.64
N ALA A 292 -6.41 2.98 -3.34
CA ALA A 292 -5.27 2.84 -4.23
C ALA A 292 -5.41 3.67 -5.52
N GLY A 293 -5.71 4.95 -5.44
CA GLY A 293 -5.54 5.78 -6.61
C GLY A 293 -6.61 6.82 -6.93
N ILE A 294 -7.78 6.77 -6.29
CA ILE A 294 -8.88 7.65 -6.72
C ILE A 294 -8.61 9.13 -6.46
N VAL A 295 -7.79 9.39 -5.45
CA VAL A 295 -7.52 10.75 -4.99
C VAL A 295 -6.45 11.42 -5.84
N TYR A 296 -5.65 10.64 -6.57
CA TYR A 296 -4.34 11.09 -7.06
C TYR A 296 -4.20 11.13 -8.56
N ASP A 297 -5.07 10.44 -9.25
CA ASP A 297 -5.09 10.47 -10.70
C ASP A 297 -6.45 10.97 -11.16
N THR A 298 -6.50 12.20 -11.66
CA THR A 298 -7.74 12.75 -12.25
C THR A 298 -8.26 11.88 -13.39
N SER A 299 -7.40 11.08 -14.03
CA SER A 299 -7.79 10.10 -15.02
C SER A 299 -8.57 8.93 -14.42
N ILE A 300 -8.34 8.57 -13.15
CA ILE A 300 -9.15 7.56 -12.46
C ILE A 300 -10.61 7.97 -12.36
N LEU A 301 -10.93 9.24 -12.16
CA LEU A 301 -12.31 9.71 -12.21
C LEU A 301 -12.95 9.46 -13.58
N THR A 302 -12.19 9.58 -14.65
CA THR A 302 -12.66 9.24 -16.00
C THR A 302 -12.70 7.73 -16.24
N ARG A 303 -11.86 6.96 -15.57
CA ARG A 303 -11.80 5.49 -15.59
C ARG A 303 -12.85 4.85 -14.67
N TRP A 304 -13.45 5.60 -13.73
CA TRP A 304 -14.40 5.09 -12.72
C TRP A 304 -15.56 4.26 -13.29
N GLY A 305 -15.94 4.51 -14.49
CA GLY A 305 -16.96 3.73 -15.18
C GLY A 305 -16.45 2.49 -15.89
N ARG A 306 -15.14 2.28 -15.94
CA ARG A 306 -14.49 1.14 -16.58
C ARG A 306 -14.42 -0.03 -15.60
N ASN A 307 -14.36 -1.25 -16.14
CA ASN A 307 -14.31 -2.47 -15.31
C ASN A 307 -13.01 -2.61 -14.51
N ASP A 308 -11.94 -1.90 -14.88
CA ASP A 308 -10.64 -1.93 -14.21
C ASP A 308 -10.58 -1.13 -12.90
N VAL A 309 -11.57 -0.27 -12.63
CA VAL A 309 -11.65 0.54 -11.40
C VAL A 309 -12.85 0.20 -10.53
N LYS A 310 -13.81 -0.55 -11.03
CA LYS A 310 -15.11 -0.75 -10.39
C LYS A 310 -15.38 -2.21 -10.08
N SER A 311 -14.51 -2.83 -9.35
CA SER A 311 -14.68 -4.22 -8.97
C SER A 311 -14.76 -4.38 -7.46
N SER A 312 -15.77 -5.12 -7.00
CA SER A 312 -15.96 -5.42 -5.59
C SER A 312 -14.98 -6.50 -5.11
N PHE A 313 -14.86 -6.64 -3.79
CA PHE A 313 -14.14 -7.76 -3.19
C PHE A 313 -14.72 -9.12 -3.63
N ALA A 314 -16.04 -9.23 -3.75
CA ALA A 314 -16.70 -10.43 -4.30
C ALA A 314 -16.25 -10.73 -5.74
N GLN A 315 -15.98 -9.72 -6.55
CA GLN A 315 -15.42 -9.90 -7.90
C GLN A 315 -13.96 -10.40 -7.83
N PHE A 316 -13.13 -9.89 -6.92
CA PHE A 316 -11.78 -10.42 -6.68
C PHE A 316 -11.81 -11.93 -6.40
N GLN A 317 -12.69 -12.34 -5.49
CA GLN A 317 -12.85 -13.77 -5.15
C GLN A 317 -13.32 -14.59 -6.37
N ALA A 318 -14.22 -14.05 -7.19
CA ALA A 318 -14.70 -14.71 -8.39
C ALA A 318 -13.59 -14.85 -9.45
N ASP A 319 -12.81 -13.80 -9.68
CA ASP A 319 -11.71 -13.78 -10.63
C ASP A 319 -10.58 -14.72 -10.20
N ALA A 320 -10.20 -14.69 -8.91
CA ALA A 320 -9.23 -15.62 -8.35
C ALA A 320 -9.65 -17.08 -8.53
N LYS A 321 -10.91 -17.39 -8.21
CA LYS A 321 -11.48 -18.74 -8.38
C LYS A 321 -11.52 -19.19 -9.82
N ALA A 322 -11.77 -18.28 -10.76
CA ALA A 322 -11.84 -18.56 -12.18
C ALA A 322 -10.45 -18.63 -12.86
N GLY A 323 -9.39 -18.21 -12.18
CA GLY A 323 -8.07 -18.06 -12.78
C GLY A 323 -7.97 -16.86 -13.73
N ASN A 324 -8.67 -15.77 -13.41
CA ASN A 324 -8.78 -14.56 -14.23
C ASN A 324 -8.23 -13.31 -13.55
N LEU A 325 -7.40 -13.47 -12.49
CA LEU A 325 -6.74 -12.30 -11.89
C LEU A 325 -5.88 -11.60 -12.94
N PRO A 326 -5.92 -10.25 -13.02
CA PRO A 326 -5.04 -9.49 -13.90
C PRO A 326 -3.58 -9.59 -13.46
N ALA A 327 -2.69 -9.01 -14.25
CA ALA A 327 -1.27 -9.01 -13.93
C ALA A 327 -0.94 -8.23 -12.65
N VAL A 328 -1.70 -7.16 -12.35
CA VAL A 328 -1.57 -6.42 -11.08
C VAL A 328 -2.96 -6.19 -10.49
N SER A 329 -3.14 -6.52 -9.22
CA SER A 329 -4.38 -6.33 -8.46
C SER A 329 -4.07 -5.56 -7.19
N PHE A 330 -4.80 -4.47 -6.94
CA PHE A 330 -4.84 -3.82 -5.63
C PHE A 330 -6.19 -4.16 -4.99
N VAL A 331 -6.16 -4.66 -3.77
CA VAL A 331 -7.36 -5.13 -3.06
C VAL A 331 -7.50 -4.36 -1.76
N ASP A 332 -8.47 -3.48 -1.72
CA ASP A 332 -8.73 -2.62 -0.56
C ASP A 332 -9.72 -3.27 0.41
N PRO A 333 -9.52 -3.11 1.72
CA PRO A 333 -10.53 -3.43 2.72
C PRO A 333 -11.73 -2.45 2.63
N ASN A 334 -12.74 -2.68 3.44
CA ASN A 334 -13.88 -1.77 3.52
C ASN A 334 -13.62 -0.65 4.54
N PHE A 335 -13.46 0.58 4.06
CA PHE A 335 -13.29 1.80 4.85
C PHE A 335 -14.62 2.51 5.18
N GLU A 336 -15.77 2.05 4.66
CA GLU A 336 -17.06 2.73 4.83
C GLU A 336 -17.53 2.79 6.30
N THR A 337 -16.98 1.90 7.12
CA THR A 337 -17.32 1.79 8.55
C THR A 337 -16.25 2.37 9.46
N GLU A 338 -15.24 3.01 8.90
CA GLU A 338 -14.20 3.71 9.66
C GLU A 338 -14.79 4.60 10.76
N GLY A 339 -14.28 4.51 11.97
CA GLY A 339 -14.79 5.22 13.13
C GLY A 339 -16.07 4.64 13.74
N LYS A 340 -16.55 3.47 13.30
CA LYS A 340 -17.73 2.80 13.87
C LYS A 340 -17.45 1.45 14.53
N GLY A 341 -16.19 1.06 14.66
CA GLY A 341 -15.77 -0.20 15.28
C GLY A 341 -16.05 -1.47 14.46
N SER A 342 -16.54 -1.35 13.23
CA SER A 342 -16.89 -2.48 12.35
C SER A 342 -16.29 -2.42 10.95
N GLY A 343 -15.20 -1.64 10.76
CA GLY A 343 -14.39 -1.63 9.54
C GLY A 343 -13.65 -2.95 9.35
N THR A 344 -13.18 -3.19 8.14
CA THR A 344 -12.31 -4.35 7.85
C THR A 344 -10.90 -3.93 7.46
N ASP A 345 -10.54 -2.68 7.76
CA ASP A 345 -9.29 -2.03 7.43
C ASP A 345 -8.25 -2.12 8.56
N GLU A 346 -8.67 -2.46 9.79
CA GLU A 346 -7.89 -2.50 11.04
C GLU A 346 -7.61 -1.12 11.65
N HIS A 347 -8.10 -0.03 11.02
CA HIS A 347 -7.98 1.31 11.58
C HIS A 347 -8.72 1.45 12.91
N PRO A 348 -8.08 1.96 13.99
CA PRO A 348 -8.81 2.32 15.19
C PRO A 348 -9.96 3.31 14.92
N PRO A 349 -11.14 3.12 15.51
CA PRO A 349 -11.44 2.14 16.55
C PRO A 349 -12.00 0.80 16.06
N GLY A 350 -11.68 0.35 14.86
CA GLY A 350 -12.09 -0.94 14.32
C GLY A 350 -11.58 -2.11 15.17
N ASP A 351 -12.36 -3.19 15.19
CA ASP A 351 -11.90 -4.48 15.72
C ASP A 351 -10.93 -5.11 14.72
N ILE A 352 -9.67 -5.31 15.14
CA ILE A 352 -8.59 -5.81 14.27
C ILE A 352 -8.87 -7.20 13.70
N GLN A 353 -9.66 -8.03 14.38
CA GLN A 353 -10.00 -9.38 13.92
C GLN A 353 -10.92 -9.38 12.70
N LEU A 354 -11.69 -8.30 12.48
CA LEU A 354 -12.47 -8.12 11.24
C LEU A 354 -11.56 -7.92 10.04
N GLY A 355 -10.50 -7.13 10.20
CA GLY A 355 -9.49 -6.94 9.16
C GLY A 355 -8.67 -8.21 8.94
N GLU A 356 -8.23 -8.88 10.00
CA GLU A 356 -7.56 -10.17 9.88
C GLU A 356 -8.41 -11.19 9.11
N GLN A 357 -9.73 -11.22 9.37
CA GLN A 357 -10.65 -12.09 8.61
C GLN A 357 -10.71 -11.71 7.13
N PHE A 358 -10.70 -10.42 6.80
CA PHE A 358 -10.62 -9.96 5.41
C PHE A 358 -9.32 -10.43 4.74
N VAL A 359 -8.16 -10.23 5.39
CA VAL A 359 -6.87 -10.73 4.89
C VAL A 359 -6.90 -12.25 4.71
N GLY A 360 -7.50 -12.98 5.65
CA GLY A 360 -7.70 -14.43 5.54
C GLY A 360 -8.48 -14.84 4.29
N GLN A 361 -9.52 -14.09 3.93
CA GLN A 361 -10.29 -14.33 2.72
C GLN A 361 -9.48 -14.02 1.44
N VAL A 362 -8.65 -12.98 1.44
CA VAL A 362 -7.73 -12.69 0.34
C VAL A 362 -6.72 -13.81 0.16
N VAL A 363 -6.05 -14.23 1.24
CA VAL A 363 -5.09 -15.34 1.22
C VAL A 363 -5.75 -16.63 0.72
N GLN A 364 -6.97 -16.92 1.17
CA GLN A 364 -7.71 -18.09 0.69
C GLN A 364 -8.01 -18.00 -0.80
N ALA A 365 -8.45 -16.84 -1.30
CA ALA A 365 -8.74 -16.64 -2.72
C ALA A 365 -7.49 -16.88 -3.58
N VAL A 366 -6.33 -16.33 -3.15
CA VAL A 366 -5.04 -16.47 -3.84
C VAL A 366 -4.54 -17.91 -3.81
N THR A 367 -4.52 -18.54 -2.64
CA THR A 367 -3.96 -19.89 -2.47
C THR A 367 -4.81 -20.99 -3.11
N THR A 368 -6.11 -20.76 -3.30
CA THR A 368 -7.00 -21.68 -4.00
C THR A 368 -7.19 -21.37 -5.50
N SER A 369 -6.57 -20.29 -5.97
CA SER A 369 -6.65 -19.91 -7.39
C SER A 369 -5.92 -20.90 -8.30
N PRO A 370 -6.45 -21.21 -9.50
CA PRO A 370 -5.72 -21.94 -10.53
C PRO A 370 -4.40 -21.25 -10.96
N GLN A 371 -4.28 -19.94 -10.72
CA GLN A 371 -3.07 -19.14 -11.01
C GLN A 371 -2.01 -19.22 -9.90
N TRP A 372 -2.25 -19.92 -8.78
CA TRP A 372 -1.34 -19.97 -7.63
C TRP A 372 0.12 -20.12 -8.01
N SER A 373 0.44 -20.99 -8.96
CA SER A 373 1.82 -21.25 -9.39
C SER A 373 2.60 -20.02 -9.87
N HIS A 374 1.92 -18.89 -10.12
CA HIS A 374 2.51 -17.66 -10.66
C HIS A 374 2.06 -16.39 -9.92
N ILE A 375 1.56 -16.51 -8.67
CA ILE A 375 1.09 -15.36 -7.89
C ILE A 375 2.15 -14.94 -6.86
N ALA A 376 2.31 -13.63 -6.67
CA ALA A 376 2.86 -13.02 -5.46
C ALA A 376 1.80 -12.12 -4.83
N LEU A 377 1.48 -12.35 -3.57
CA LEU A 377 0.63 -11.49 -2.74
C LEU A 377 1.54 -10.78 -1.72
N PHE A 378 1.47 -9.46 -1.68
CA PHE A 378 2.06 -8.61 -0.66
C PHE A 378 0.96 -8.11 0.28
N ILE A 379 1.18 -8.29 1.59
CA ILE A 379 0.29 -7.81 2.65
C ILE A 379 1.10 -6.83 3.48
N THR A 380 0.59 -5.61 3.65
CA THR A 380 1.24 -4.54 4.40
C THR A 380 0.23 -3.64 5.09
N HIS A 381 0.70 -2.75 5.96
CA HIS A 381 -0.04 -1.59 6.47
C HIS A 381 0.46 -0.31 5.79
N ASP A 382 -0.38 0.71 5.76
CA ASP A 382 -0.04 2.00 5.14
C ASP A 382 0.88 2.87 6.01
N GLU A 383 0.65 2.88 7.35
CA GLU A 383 1.51 3.56 8.29
C GLU A 383 1.33 2.99 9.72
N ASN A 384 2.03 3.54 10.71
CA ASN A 384 2.13 2.97 12.06
C ASN A 384 0.93 3.25 12.98
N GLY A 385 -0.02 4.09 12.56
CA GLY A 385 -1.21 4.44 13.36
C GLY A 385 -0.95 5.11 14.71
N GLY A 386 0.22 5.74 14.91
CA GLY A 386 0.59 6.26 16.22
C GLY A 386 1.01 5.18 17.23
N PHE A 387 1.12 3.92 16.81
CA PHE A 387 1.64 2.83 17.65
C PHE A 387 3.16 2.76 17.65
N TYR A 388 3.70 2.40 18.80
CA TYR A 388 5.12 2.32 19.07
C TYR A 388 5.84 1.35 18.13
N ASP A 389 6.99 1.81 17.65
CA ASP A 389 8.02 0.97 17.05
C ASP A 389 9.39 1.41 17.60
N HIS A 390 10.27 0.44 17.85
CA HIS A 390 11.57 0.71 18.48
C HIS A 390 12.68 1.07 17.49
N VAL A 391 12.44 0.92 16.17
CA VAL A 391 13.44 1.21 15.14
C VAL A 391 13.25 2.61 14.60
N PRO A 392 14.26 3.50 14.71
CA PRO A 392 14.17 4.83 14.13
C PRO A 392 14.05 4.77 12.60
N PRO A 393 13.19 5.61 12.01
CA PRO A 393 13.06 5.68 10.56
C PRO A 393 14.39 6.04 9.89
N PRO A 394 14.81 5.29 8.85
CA PRO A 394 16.03 5.58 8.11
C PRO A 394 15.88 6.79 7.18
N ALA A 395 17.02 7.33 6.74
CA ALA A 395 17.03 8.33 5.67
C ALA A 395 16.57 7.72 4.35
N ALA A 396 15.86 8.51 3.56
CA ALA A 396 15.33 8.11 2.25
C ALA A 396 15.68 9.11 1.15
N CYS A 397 15.66 8.66 -0.11
CA CYS A 397 15.81 9.56 -1.23
C CYS A 397 14.52 10.38 -1.43
N PRO A 398 14.60 11.70 -1.57
CA PRO A 398 13.42 12.49 -1.88
C PRO A 398 12.77 12.03 -3.19
N PRO A 399 11.43 11.96 -3.28
CA PRO A 399 10.74 11.49 -4.47
C PRO A 399 10.90 12.47 -5.65
N ASP A 400 10.82 13.78 -5.35
CA ASP A 400 10.78 14.88 -6.27
C ASP A 400 11.32 16.17 -5.61
N ASN A 401 10.95 17.33 -6.14
CA ASN A 401 11.34 18.64 -5.59
C ASN A 401 10.20 19.32 -4.83
N ASP A 402 9.09 18.64 -4.61
CA ASP A 402 7.94 19.21 -3.93
C ASP A 402 8.22 19.32 -2.42
N SER A 403 7.86 20.45 -1.86
CA SER A 403 8.01 20.68 -0.42
C SER A 403 6.77 20.21 0.33
N PRO A 404 6.91 19.74 1.59
CA PRO A 404 5.78 19.34 2.40
C PRO A 404 4.81 20.49 2.66
N VAL A 405 3.54 20.31 2.29
CA VAL A 405 2.46 21.29 2.44
C VAL A 405 1.17 20.62 2.91
N ASP A 406 0.33 21.37 3.64
CA ASP A 406 -1.04 20.96 3.92
C ASP A 406 -1.94 21.12 2.67
N VAL A 407 -3.17 20.64 2.77
CA VAL A 407 -4.17 20.78 1.69
C VAL A 407 -4.43 22.24 1.25
N ASN A 408 -4.10 23.22 2.08
CA ASN A 408 -4.20 24.65 1.76
C ASN A 408 -2.88 25.22 1.19
N GLN A 409 -1.95 24.38 0.77
CA GLN A 409 -0.63 24.72 0.24
C GLN A 409 0.24 25.52 1.24
N LYS A 410 0.05 25.30 2.55
CA LYS A 410 0.91 25.91 3.57
C LYS A 410 2.03 24.94 3.93
N PRO A 411 3.27 25.44 4.01
CA PRO A 411 4.40 24.62 4.44
C PRO A 411 4.17 24.02 5.83
N THR A 412 4.41 22.71 5.97
CA THR A 412 4.23 21.96 7.23
C THR A 412 5.55 21.68 7.96
N GLY A 413 6.68 22.10 7.39
CA GLY A 413 8.01 21.80 7.92
C GLY A 413 8.47 20.39 7.54
N TYR A 414 9.68 20.04 7.99
CA TYR A 414 10.37 18.78 7.66
C TYR A 414 10.62 18.62 6.15
N ALA A 415 10.96 17.41 5.71
CA ALA A 415 11.22 17.09 4.30
C ALA A 415 10.85 15.63 4.02
N PHE A 416 10.73 15.26 2.72
CA PHE A 416 10.50 13.87 2.31
C PHE A 416 11.83 13.10 2.12
N ASP A 417 12.77 13.27 3.04
CA ASP A 417 14.11 12.68 3.02
C ASP A 417 14.32 11.59 4.09
N GLN A 418 13.22 11.11 4.67
CA GLN A 418 13.17 10.07 5.68
C GLN A 418 11.99 9.14 5.39
N GLU A 419 12.15 7.83 5.68
CA GLU A 419 11.03 6.88 5.74
C GLU A 419 10.16 7.15 6.98
N GLY A 420 9.00 6.50 7.04
CA GLY A 420 8.23 6.42 8.28
C GLY A 420 8.67 5.28 9.18
N LEU A 421 7.87 5.01 10.21
CA LEU A 421 8.09 3.88 11.12
C LEU A 421 7.86 2.54 10.41
N ARG A 422 8.36 1.46 11.01
CA ARG A 422 8.16 0.13 10.42
C ARG A 422 6.69 -0.28 10.47
N VAL A 423 6.28 -0.91 9.39
CA VAL A 423 5.02 -1.63 9.27
C VAL A 423 5.30 -3.05 8.76
N LEU A 424 4.35 -3.94 8.82
CA LEU A 424 4.57 -5.30 8.33
C LEU A 424 4.66 -5.35 6.80
N LEU A 425 5.47 -6.28 6.28
CA LEU A 425 5.37 -6.76 4.91
C LEU A 425 5.50 -8.29 4.92
N ILE A 426 4.46 -8.98 4.47
CA ILE A 426 4.45 -10.43 4.28
C ILE A 426 4.29 -10.74 2.80
N ALA A 427 5.17 -11.57 2.25
CA ALA A 427 5.11 -12.03 0.87
C ALA A 427 4.61 -13.47 0.79
N VAL A 428 3.39 -13.66 0.28
CA VAL A 428 2.73 -14.95 0.11
C VAL A 428 2.82 -15.39 -1.35
N SER A 429 3.56 -16.44 -1.63
CA SER A 429 3.82 -16.91 -3.01
C SER A 429 4.28 -18.36 -3.00
N PRO A 430 4.10 -19.12 -4.10
CA PRO A 430 4.80 -20.40 -4.25
C PRO A 430 6.32 -20.26 -4.18
N TYR A 431 6.87 -19.10 -4.56
CA TYR A 431 8.30 -18.82 -4.57
C TYR A 431 8.79 -18.07 -3.32
N ALA A 432 7.90 -17.70 -2.38
CA ALA A 432 8.33 -17.11 -1.12
C ALA A 432 9.24 -18.09 -0.36
N LYS A 433 10.32 -17.59 0.21
CA LYS A 433 11.21 -18.40 1.06
C LYS A 433 10.48 -18.81 2.34
N LYS A 434 10.64 -20.07 2.74
CA LYS A 434 10.00 -20.63 3.94
C LYS A 434 10.49 -19.96 5.22
N GLY A 435 9.56 -19.35 5.97
CA GLY A 435 9.87 -18.78 7.28
C GLY A 435 11.11 -17.87 7.22
N TYR A 436 11.28 -17.09 6.21
CA TYR A 436 12.43 -16.22 5.98
C TYR A 436 12.16 -14.82 6.51
N VAL A 437 13.15 -14.18 7.09
CA VAL A 437 13.15 -12.75 7.42
C VAL A 437 14.09 -12.03 6.47
N GLY A 438 13.55 -11.04 5.74
CA GLY A 438 14.33 -10.07 4.99
C GLY A 438 14.70 -8.89 5.86
N HIS A 439 15.99 -8.53 5.89
CA HIS A 439 16.54 -7.46 6.75
C HIS A 439 16.93 -6.22 5.95
N HIS A 440 16.58 -6.16 4.67
CA HIS A 440 16.84 -4.97 3.86
C HIS A 440 15.80 -3.89 4.17
N VAL A 441 16.20 -2.65 4.02
CA VAL A 441 15.29 -1.51 4.18
C VAL A 441 14.40 -1.42 2.93
N TYR A 442 13.10 -1.51 3.14
CA TYR A 442 12.06 -1.37 2.12
C TYR A 442 11.05 -0.32 2.54
N ASP A 443 10.33 0.21 1.56
CA ASP A 443 9.15 1.05 1.77
C ASP A 443 8.02 0.69 0.77
N HIS A 444 6.94 1.46 0.75
CA HIS A 444 5.83 1.23 -0.19
C HIS A 444 6.27 1.28 -1.65
N THR A 445 7.29 2.09 -1.97
CA THR A 445 7.83 2.18 -3.33
C THR A 445 8.65 0.95 -3.73
N SER A 446 9.08 0.14 -2.76
CA SER A 446 9.73 -1.15 -3.02
C SER A 446 8.77 -2.14 -3.68
N ILE A 447 7.47 -2.09 -3.38
CA ILE A 447 6.44 -2.87 -4.09
C ILE A 447 6.31 -2.38 -5.53
N ASN A 448 6.27 -1.06 -5.75
CA ASN A 448 6.32 -0.50 -7.11
C ASN A 448 7.57 -0.96 -7.84
N ARG A 449 8.71 -0.97 -7.15
CA ARG A 449 9.98 -1.42 -7.73
C ARG A 449 9.96 -2.89 -8.15
N PHE A 450 9.26 -3.76 -7.39
CA PHE A 450 9.02 -5.15 -7.79
C PHE A 450 8.16 -5.23 -9.05
N ILE A 451 7.07 -4.46 -9.13
CA ILE A 451 6.19 -4.37 -10.30
C ILE A 451 6.99 -3.87 -11.52
N GLN A 452 7.80 -2.83 -11.34
CA GLN A 452 8.64 -2.26 -12.39
C GLN A 452 9.69 -3.28 -12.88
N ALA A 453 10.33 -4.01 -11.97
CA ALA A 453 11.31 -5.04 -12.31
C ALA A 453 10.66 -6.16 -13.14
N LYS A 454 9.48 -6.64 -12.72
CA LYS A 454 8.75 -7.70 -13.44
C LYS A 454 8.32 -7.25 -14.83
N PHE A 455 7.73 -6.08 -14.96
CA PHE A 455 7.10 -5.63 -16.21
C PHE A 455 7.96 -4.66 -17.02
N LYS A 456 9.20 -4.39 -16.58
CA LYS A 456 10.15 -3.46 -17.22
C LYS A 456 9.53 -2.06 -17.38
N LEU A 457 9.04 -1.51 -16.29
CA LEU A 457 8.48 -0.17 -16.24
C LEU A 457 9.53 0.83 -15.76
N PRO A 458 9.52 2.08 -16.24
CA PRO A 458 10.41 3.13 -15.73
C PRO A 458 10.03 3.52 -14.31
N ALA A 459 10.99 4.05 -13.57
CA ALA A 459 10.75 4.64 -12.26
C ALA A 459 9.86 5.88 -12.36
N LEU A 460 8.95 6.04 -11.40
CA LEU A 460 8.00 7.16 -11.32
C LEU A 460 8.65 8.41 -10.73
N THR A 461 9.56 8.25 -9.78
CA THR A 461 10.19 9.35 -9.02
C THR A 461 11.63 8.99 -8.65
N GLY A 462 12.28 9.88 -7.89
CA GLY A 462 13.57 9.59 -7.26
C GLY A 462 13.46 8.57 -6.12
N ARG A 463 12.29 8.43 -5.45
CA ARG A 463 12.11 7.48 -4.34
C ARG A 463 12.17 6.05 -4.86
N ASP A 464 11.27 5.66 -5.74
CA ASP A 464 11.22 4.28 -6.27
C ASP A 464 12.42 3.94 -7.17
N ALA A 465 13.01 4.93 -7.87
CA ALA A 465 14.23 4.72 -8.63
C ALA A 465 15.40 4.21 -7.75
N ASN A 466 15.44 4.63 -6.48
CA ASN A 466 16.46 4.27 -5.50
C ASN A 466 15.97 3.26 -4.45
N ALA A 467 14.71 2.82 -4.50
CA ALA A 467 14.20 1.76 -3.64
C ALA A 467 14.79 0.39 -4.03
N GLU A 468 14.93 -0.47 -3.05
CA GLU A 468 15.28 -1.87 -3.24
C GLU A 468 13.99 -2.69 -3.40
N PRO A 469 13.84 -3.50 -4.46
CA PRO A 469 12.68 -4.38 -4.58
C PRO A 469 12.81 -5.55 -3.60
N PRO A 470 11.72 -6.07 -3.00
CA PRO A 470 11.77 -7.16 -2.03
C PRO A 470 12.03 -8.53 -2.68
N MET A 471 13.05 -8.62 -3.55
CA MET A 471 13.42 -9.83 -4.30
C MET A 471 14.05 -10.89 -3.41
N ASP A 472 14.71 -10.49 -2.33
CA ASP A 472 15.32 -11.41 -1.37
C ASP A 472 14.29 -12.26 -0.61
N LEU A 473 13.02 -11.83 -0.55
CA LEU A 473 11.93 -12.62 0.03
C LEU A 473 11.58 -13.87 -0.81
N PHE A 474 12.11 -13.98 -2.02
CA PHE A 474 11.78 -15.04 -2.98
C PHE A 474 12.98 -15.92 -3.34
N ASP A 475 12.70 -17.17 -3.68
CA ASP A 475 13.61 -18.06 -4.45
C ASP A 475 12.90 -18.45 -5.75
N PHE A 476 13.21 -17.75 -6.82
CA PHE A 476 12.58 -18.00 -8.12
C PHE A 476 13.09 -19.25 -8.83
N SER A 477 14.15 -19.89 -8.33
CA SER A 477 14.70 -21.10 -8.92
C SER A 477 13.89 -22.35 -8.62
N THR A 478 13.23 -22.37 -7.44
CA THR A 478 12.46 -23.53 -6.98
C THR A 478 11.30 -23.10 -6.08
N PRO A 479 10.06 -23.40 -6.45
CA PRO A 479 8.92 -23.04 -5.61
C PRO A 479 8.91 -23.85 -4.31
N ALA A 480 9.03 -23.16 -3.18
CA ALA A 480 8.97 -23.78 -1.86
C ALA A 480 7.53 -24.26 -1.52
N PHE A 481 6.52 -23.65 -2.16
CA PHE A 481 5.11 -23.92 -1.95
C PHE A 481 4.39 -24.21 -3.28
N ALA A 482 4.93 -25.13 -4.10
CA ALA A 482 4.26 -25.57 -5.34
C ALA A 482 2.81 -26.03 -5.07
N THR A 483 2.58 -26.65 -3.91
CA THR A 483 1.24 -26.88 -3.34
C THR A 483 1.03 -25.86 -2.23
N PRO A 484 -0.06 -25.09 -2.24
CA PRO A 484 -0.35 -24.15 -1.17
C PRO A 484 -0.37 -24.83 0.21
N PRO A 485 0.25 -24.23 1.25
CA PRO A 485 0.13 -24.75 2.59
C PRO A 485 -1.30 -24.56 3.12
N ALA A 486 -1.67 -25.36 4.11
CA ALA A 486 -2.94 -25.17 4.82
C ALA A 486 -2.84 -23.90 5.68
N ILE A 487 -3.71 -22.93 5.42
CA ILE A 487 -3.85 -21.70 6.21
C ILE A 487 -5.16 -21.76 6.96
N THR A 488 -5.07 -21.61 8.27
CA THR A 488 -6.25 -21.57 9.16
C THR A 488 -6.94 -20.23 8.98
N GLN A 489 -8.23 -20.25 8.71
CA GLN A 489 -8.99 -19.00 8.63
C GLN A 489 -9.22 -18.45 10.04
N PRO A 490 -9.01 -17.15 10.27
CA PRO A 490 -9.24 -16.55 11.57
C PRO A 490 -10.75 -16.51 11.90
N THR A 491 -11.03 -16.45 13.19
CA THR A 491 -12.39 -16.31 13.72
C THR A 491 -12.46 -15.07 14.58
N VAL A 492 -13.53 -14.32 14.46
CA VAL A 492 -13.77 -13.11 15.26
C VAL A 492 -14.28 -13.53 16.65
N ASP A 493 -13.69 -13.00 17.72
CA ASP A 493 -14.23 -13.10 19.08
C ASP A 493 -15.43 -12.14 19.21
N MET A 494 -16.60 -12.71 19.25
CA MET A 494 -17.84 -11.92 19.36
C MET A 494 -17.97 -11.17 20.69
N THR A 495 -17.16 -11.50 21.69
CA THR A 495 -17.15 -10.75 22.97
C THR A 495 -16.41 -9.44 22.78
N GLU A 496 -15.22 -9.49 22.16
CA GLU A 496 -14.44 -8.31 21.84
C GLU A 496 -15.15 -7.44 20.80
N LEU A 497 -15.69 -8.02 19.73
CA LEU A 497 -16.47 -7.26 18.74
C LEU A 497 -17.64 -6.50 19.38
N ASN A 498 -18.43 -7.15 20.25
CA ASN A 498 -19.52 -6.48 20.95
C ASN A 498 -19.02 -5.39 21.93
N TYR A 499 -17.85 -5.59 22.55
CA TYR A 499 -17.21 -4.58 23.37
C TYR A 499 -16.84 -3.36 22.50
N CYS A 500 -16.14 -3.57 21.39
CA CYS A 500 -15.71 -2.52 20.45
C CYS A 500 -16.91 -1.73 19.90
N GLU A 501 -17.95 -2.40 19.43
CA GLU A 501 -19.21 -1.77 19.00
C GLU A 501 -19.88 -0.99 20.15
N GLY A 502 -19.79 -1.50 21.37
CA GLY A 502 -20.34 -0.83 22.56
C GLY A 502 -19.60 0.46 22.91
N GLN A 503 -18.28 0.49 22.74
CA GLN A 503 -17.44 1.67 23.02
C GLN A 503 -17.50 2.70 21.89
N PHE A 504 -17.46 2.28 20.62
CA PHE A 504 -17.22 3.16 19.48
C PHE A 504 -18.38 3.21 18.46
N GLY A 505 -19.27 2.24 18.46
CA GLY A 505 -20.36 2.10 17.48
C GLY A 505 -21.57 3.05 17.66
N LYS A 506 -21.45 4.11 18.46
CA LYS A 506 -22.57 5.04 18.81
C LYS A 506 -22.67 6.25 17.87
#